data_161a81d49b912915019297e31bd6b573
#
_entry.id   161a81d49b912915019297e31bd6b573
#
_cell.length_a   1.000
_cell.length_b   1.000
_cell.length_c   1.000
_cell.angle_alpha   90.00
_cell.angle_beta   90.00
_cell.angle_gamma   90.00
#
_symmetry.space_group_name_H-M   'P 1'
#
loop_
_entity.id
_entity.type
_entity.pdbx_description
1 polymer ?
#
loop_
_entity_poly.entity_id
_entity_poly.type
_entity_poly.pdbx_seq_one_letter_code
_entity_poly.pdbx_strand_id
1 'polypeptide(L)'
;MSSHPDTFSSGEAWFTEDGPESDIVLSTRIRLARNLADFTFPSTLKPDDAERVQALVFDAFSHINFPERYQCVHPNNLDFSSKQILGERGILPEKDFNQRNINHVFQDGLKTFPCSTGLVIRTDGRLSCLINCQDHIHISSFASGYNPHILWNNCKEIDVFLQKHLQFAASYDFGFLTSAINESGSGMCISIRALLPGLLQQRKLKEIFDLVNQKNCTIKPALG
;
A
#
# COMPACT_ATOMS: atom_id res chain seq x y z
N MET A 1 6.19 19.16 29.72
CA MET A 1 6.69 17.77 29.62
C MET A 1 5.99 17.16 28.40
N SER A 2 6.65 17.21 27.25
CA SER A 2 6.11 16.68 26.01
C SER A 2 6.52 15.21 25.91
N SER A 3 5.53 14.34 26.00
CA SER A 3 5.71 12.92 25.71
C SER A 3 5.85 12.74 24.20
N HIS A 4 7.05 12.45 23.74
CA HIS A 4 7.27 11.88 22.43
C HIS A 4 6.48 10.55 22.33
N PRO A 5 5.79 10.27 21.21
CA PRO A 5 5.23 8.95 20.99
C PRO A 5 6.38 7.97 20.80
N ASP A 6 6.47 7.02 21.72
CA ASP A 6 7.51 6.01 21.76
C ASP A 6 7.53 5.16 20.47
N THR A 7 8.69 5.14 19.90
CA THR A 7 9.36 4.13 19.08
C THR A 7 8.61 2.81 18.90
N PHE A 8 8.43 2.42 17.63
CA PHE A 8 8.08 1.08 17.19
C PHE A 8 8.81 0.04 18.05
N SER A 9 8.05 -0.80 18.76
CA SER A 9 8.59 -1.83 19.63
C SER A 9 9.57 -2.73 18.87
N SER A 10 10.66 -3.09 19.53
CA SER A 10 11.81 -3.86 19.06
C SER A 10 11.50 -5.35 18.81
N GLY A 11 10.45 -5.67 18.07
CA GLY A 11 10.36 -6.92 17.34
C GLY A 11 11.28 -6.82 16.12
N GLU A 12 12.00 -7.87 15.76
CA GLU A 12 12.79 -7.91 14.55
C GLU A 12 11.91 -7.43 13.37
N ALA A 13 12.43 -6.45 12.64
CA ALA A 13 11.67 -5.87 11.55
C ALA A 13 11.48 -6.95 10.48
N TRP A 14 10.25 -7.16 10.02
CA TRP A 14 9.89 -8.23 9.07
C TRP A 14 10.83 -8.35 7.85
N PHE A 15 11.47 -7.26 7.45
CA PHE A 15 12.39 -7.19 6.31
C PHE A 15 13.80 -7.66 6.62
N THR A 16 14.13 -7.95 7.89
CA THR A 16 15.39 -8.55 8.32
C THR A 16 15.25 -10.06 8.55
N GLU A 17 14.03 -10.60 8.47
CA GLU A 17 13.79 -12.03 8.60
C GLU A 17 14.10 -12.76 7.30
N ASP A 18 14.61 -13.99 7.40
CA ASP A 18 14.72 -14.87 6.27
C ASP A 18 13.35 -15.43 5.90
N GLY A 19 12.98 -15.32 4.62
CA GLY A 19 11.75 -15.86 4.07
C GLY A 19 12.02 -16.99 3.06
N PRO A 20 10.98 -17.68 2.57
CA PRO A 20 11.15 -18.64 1.48
C PRO A 20 11.80 -17.98 0.26
N GLU A 21 12.74 -18.66 -0.37
CA GLU A 21 13.47 -18.19 -1.56
C GLU A 21 14.19 -16.85 -1.35
N SER A 22 14.63 -16.54 -0.14
CA SER A 22 15.26 -15.24 0.21
C SER A 22 16.61 -15.01 -0.47
N ASP A 23 17.22 -16.03 -1.05
CA ASP A 23 18.40 -15.96 -1.92
C ASP A 23 18.15 -15.17 -3.21
N ILE A 24 16.89 -15.12 -3.68
CA ILE A 24 16.48 -14.40 -4.90
C ILE A 24 15.38 -13.38 -4.58
N VAL A 25 14.38 -13.77 -3.79
CA VAL A 25 13.21 -12.94 -3.48
C VAL A 25 13.42 -12.20 -2.18
N LEU A 26 13.66 -10.89 -2.26
CA LEU A 26 13.85 -10.04 -1.09
C LEU A 26 12.55 -9.84 -0.31
N SER A 27 11.45 -9.62 -1.01
CA SER A 27 10.14 -9.41 -0.37
C SER A 27 8.99 -9.64 -1.33
N THR A 28 7.85 -10.01 -0.76
CA THR A 28 6.56 -10.07 -1.44
C THR A 28 5.59 -9.08 -0.80
N ARG A 29 4.78 -8.44 -1.63
CA ARG A 29 3.67 -7.58 -1.23
C ARG A 29 2.40 -8.00 -1.93
N ILE A 30 1.29 -8.08 -1.19
CA ILE A 30 -0.06 -8.11 -1.77
C ILE A 30 -0.77 -6.80 -1.41
N ARG A 31 -1.44 -6.21 -2.40
CA ARG A 31 -2.26 -5.03 -2.25
C ARG A 31 -3.66 -5.33 -2.75
N LEU A 32 -4.68 -4.92 -2.00
CA LEU A 32 -6.08 -4.87 -2.42
C LEU A 32 -6.50 -3.40 -2.58
N ALA A 33 -7.09 -3.06 -3.72
CA ALA A 33 -7.68 -1.76 -3.99
C ALA A 33 -9.19 -1.83 -3.79
N ARG A 34 -9.76 -0.84 -3.07
CA ARG A 34 -11.20 -0.72 -2.80
C ARG A 34 -11.64 0.73 -2.92
N ASN A 35 -12.81 0.95 -3.50
CA ASN A 35 -13.49 2.23 -3.48
C ASN A 35 -14.81 2.10 -2.72
N LEU A 36 -15.25 3.18 -2.11
CA LEU A 36 -16.53 3.24 -1.42
C LEU A 36 -17.65 3.57 -2.42
N ALA A 37 -18.80 2.91 -2.26
CA ALA A 37 -19.92 3.00 -3.21
C ALA A 37 -20.56 4.40 -3.25
N ASP A 38 -20.59 5.10 -2.11
CA ASP A 38 -21.28 6.38 -1.96
C ASP A 38 -20.43 7.59 -2.37
N PHE A 39 -19.21 7.38 -2.85
CA PHE A 39 -18.28 8.45 -3.22
C PHE A 39 -17.78 8.31 -4.65
N THR A 40 -17.52 9.45 -5.30
CA THR A 40 -16.83 9.45 -6.58
C THR A 40 -15.38 8.99 -6.40
N PHE A 41 -14.78 8.40 -7.42
CA PHE A 41 -13.40 7.91 -7.33
C PHE A 41 -12.41 9.05 -7.06
N PRO A 42 -11.23 8.78 -6.46
CA PRO A 42 -10.30 9.80 -5.99
C PRO A 42 -9.90 10.85 -7.04
N SER A 43 -9.89 10.50 -8.32
CA SER A 43 -9.58 11.43 -9.42
C SER A 43 -10.57 12.59 -9.56
N THR A 44 -11.80 12.43 -9.07
CA THR A 44 -12.88 13.42 -9.13
C THR A 44 -13.49 13.70 -7.76
N LEU A 45 -12.90 13.14 -6.71
CA LEU A 45 -13.37 13.27 -5.32
C LEU A 45 -13.15 14.71 -4.84
N LYS A 46 -14.20 15.29 -4.26
CA LYS A 46 -14.13 16.62 -3.65
C LYS A 46 -13.37 16.57 -2.32
N PRO A 47 -12.67 17.65 -1.93
CA PRO A 47 -11.91 17.68 -0.67
C PRO A 47 -12.73 17.28 0.56
N ASP A 48 -13.94 17.81 0.72
CA ASP A 48 -14.82 17.50 1.87
C ASP A 48 -15.22 16.02 1.89
N ASP A 49 -15.49 15.42 0.72
CA ASP A 49 -15.80 14.00 0.62
C ASP A 49 -14.55 13.13 0.88
N ALA A 50 -13.38 13.59 0.48
CA ALA A 50 -12.12 12.90 0.77
C ALA A 50 -11.83 12.87 2.29
N GLU A 51 -12.10 13.95 3.02
CA GLU A 51 -12.00 13.98 4.48
C GLU A 51 -13.04 13.03 5.13
N ARG A 52 -14.25 12.97 4.59
CA ARG A 52 -15.28 12.01 5.05
C ARG A 52 -14.86 10.57 4.82
N VAL A 53 -14.30 10.24 3.65
CA VAL A 53 -13.75 8.91 3.37
C VAL A 53 -12.68 8.54 4.38
N GLN A 54 -11.73 9.45 4.65
CA GLN A 54 -10.67 9.23 5.64
C GLN A 54 -11.25 8.97 7.03
N ALA A 55 -12.20 9.81 7.47
CA ALA A 55 -12.84 9.67 8.77
C ALA A 55 -13.60 8.34 8.92
N LEU A 56 -14.34 7.92 7.89
CA LEU A 56 -15.06 6.64 7.87
C LEU A 56 -14.10 5.43 7.99
N VAL A 57 -12.97 5.48 7.28
CA VAL A 57 -12.00 4.39 7.35
C VAL A 57 -11.30 4.37 8.71
N PHE A 58 -10.92 5.51 9.27
CA PHE A 58 -10.33 5.59 10.61
C PHE A 58 -11.31 5.12 11.68
N ASP A 59 -12.59 5.50 11.57
CA ASP A 59 -13.65 5.04 12.46
C ASP A 59 -13.80 3.51 12.38
N ALA A 60 -13.84 2.93 11.18
CA ALA A 60 -13.89 1.49 11.02
C ALA A 60 -12.71 0.79 11.73
N PHE A 61 -11.49 1.30 11.59
CA PHE A 61 -10.33 0.74 12.28
C PHE A 61 -10.36 0.92 13.80
N SER A 62 -11.10 1.91 14.32
CA SER A 62 -11.28 2.07 15.77
C SER A 62 -12.08 0.92 16.41
N HIS A 63 -12.89 0.22 15.62
CA HIS A 63 -13.69 -0.92 16.04
C HIS A 63 -12.98 -2.27 15.87
N ILE A 64 -11.73 -2.25 15.40
CA ILE A 64 -10.95 -3.48 15.21
C ILE A 64 -10.57 -4.10 16.56
N ASN A 65 -10.89 -5.36 16.73
CA ASN A 65 -10.59 -6.12 17.95
C ASN A 65 -9.69 -7.33 17.62
N PHE A 66 -8.60 -7.05 16.93
CA PHE A 66 -7.57 -8.04 16.63
C PHE A 66 -6.46 -7.97 17.68
N PRO A 67 -5.66 -9.05 17.87
CA PRO A 67 -4.55 -9.04 18.81
C PRO A 67 -3.49 -8.00 18.45
N GLU A 68 -3.33 -7.74 17.16
CA GLU A 68 -2.40 -6.73 16.65
C GLU A 68 -2.99 -5.33 16.80
N ARG A 69 -2.13 -4.39 17.15
CA ARG A 69 -2.50 -2.98 17.25
C ARG A 69 -2.33 -2.26 15.94
N TYR A 70 -3.26 -1.33 15.67
CA TYR A 70 -3.25 -0.46 14.50
C TYR A 70 -3.12 0.99 14.93
N GLN A 71 -2.36 1.76 14.16
CA GLN A 71 -2.18 3.19 14.38
C GLN A 71 -2.68 3.95 13.16
N CYS A 72 -3.59 4.91 13.39
CA CYS A 72 -4.05 5.84 12.36
C CYS A 72 -3.15 7.08 12.36
N VAL A 73 -2.57 7.38 11.22
CA VAL A 73 -1.56 8.44 11.06
C VAL A 73 -1.92 9.30 9.85
N HIS A 74 -1.73 10.61 9.98
CA HIS A 74 -1.72 11.50 8.82
C HIS A 74 -0.28 11.60 8.29
N PRO A 75 -0.01 11.23 7.02
CA PRO A 75 1.35 11.24 6.48
C PRO A 75 2.07 12.59 6.59
N ASN A 76 1.32 13.69 6.58
CA ASN A 76 1.92 15.03 6.74
C ASN A 76 2.52 15.25 8.13
N ASN A 77 2.02 14.58 9.16
CA ASN A 77 2.51 14.69 10.54
C ASN A 77 3.79 13.86 10.79
N LEU A 78 4.18 13.03 9.82
CA LEU A 78 5.42 12.27 9.90
C LEU A 78 6.62 13.15 9.56
N ASP A 79 7.74 12.91 10.23
CA ASP A 79 9.02 13.51 9.89
C ASP A 79 9.57 13.01 8.54
N PHE A 80 10.61 13.66 8.04
CA PHE A 80 11.21 13.32 6.75
C PHE A 80 11.76 11.88 6.73
N SER A 81 12.44 11.48 7.80
CA SER A 81 13.05 10.15 7.91
C SER A 81 11.99 9.04 7.88
N SER A 82 10.90 9.22 8.64
CA SER A 82 9.76 8.30 8.65
C SER A 82 9.09 8.20 7.29
N LYS A 83 8.88 9.33 6.59
CA LYS A 83 8.32 9.34 5.22
C LYS A 83 9.22 8.60 4.24
N GLN A 84 10.54 8.81 4.33
CA GLN A 84 11.51 8.13 3.47
C GLN A 84 11.47 6.61 3.72
N ILE A 85 11.56 6.17 4.96
CA ILE A 85 11.50 4.75 5.32
C ILE A 85 10.21 4.10 4.84
N LEU A 86 9.06 4.74 5.01
CA LEU A 86 7.78 4.22 4.55
C LEU A 86 7.68 4.19 3.02
N GLY A 87 8.33 5.14 2.32
CA GLY A 87 8.46 5.14 0.86
C GLY A 87 9.31 3.97 0.38
N GLU A 88 10.50 3.78 0.93
CA GLU A 88 11.42 2.68 0.59
C GLU A 88 10.78 1.30 0.82
N ARG A 89 9.92 1.19 1.83
CA ARG A 89 9.12 -0.03 2.10
C ARG A 89 7.91 -0.18 1.18
N GLY A 90 7.60 0.81 0.34
CA GLY A 90 6.44 0.80 -0.55
C GLY A 90 5.10 0.94 0.18
N ILE A 91 5.10 1.44 1.41
CA ILE A 91 3.89 1.77 2.20
C ILE A 91 3.35 3.10 1.73
N LEU A 92 4.21 4.12 1.62
CA LEU A 92 3.88 5.36 0.96
C LEU A 92 4.38 5.34 -0.49
N PRO A 93 3.68 5.97 -1.42
CA PRO A 93 4.10 6.03 -2.82
C PRO A 93 5.37 6.86 -2.95
N GLU A 94 6.37 6.35 -3.67
CA GLU A 94 7.64 7.05 -3.93
C GLU A 94 7.52 8.17 -4.95
N LYS A 95 6.69 7.98 -5.95
CA LYS A 95 6.50 8.92 -7.08
C LYS A 95 5.04 8.98 -7.50
N ASP A 96 4.63 10.17 -7.91
CA ASP A 96 3.50 10.41 -8.83
C ASP A 96 2.08 10.10 -8.37
N PHE A 97 1.73 10.43 -7.11
CA PHE A 97 0.31 10.63 -6.80
C PHE A 97 -0.28 11.81 -7.59
N ASN A 98 0.52 12.59 -8.31
CA ASN A 98 0.14 13.95 -8.68
C ASN A 98 0.43 14.42 -10.08
N GLN A 99 0.58 13.54 -11.05
CA GLN A 99 0.66 14.05 -12.42
C GLN A 99 -0.68 14.55 -12.98
N ARG A 100 -1.82 14.32 -12.32
CA ARG A 100 -3.10 14.71 -12.91
C ARG A 100 -3.91 15.78 -12.19
N ASN A 101 -3.77 16.04 -10.89
CA ASN A 101 -4.73 16.94 -10.24
C ASN A 101 -4.32 17.71 -8.99
N ILE A 102 -3.07 17.84 -8.59
CA ILE A 102 -2.76 18.69 -7.43
C ILE A 102 -1.57 19.57 -7.71
N ASN A 103 -1.79 20.89 -7.58
CA ASN A 103 -0.75 21.91 -7.48
C ASN A 103 0.08 21.63 -6.23
N HIS A 104 1.15 20.83 -6.36
CA HIS A 104 2.09 20.62 -5.29
C HIS A 104 2.89 21.89 -5.08
N VAL A 105 2.61 22.56 -4.00
CA VAL A 105 3.53 23.53 -3.43
C VAL A 105 4.64 22.72 -2.77
N PHE A 106 5.78 22.60 -3.45
CA PHE A 106 7.02 22.15 -2.83
C PHE A 106 7.45 23.26 -1.87
N GLN A 107 7.12 23.12 -0.60
CA GLN A 107 7.79 23.86 0.46
C GLN A 107 8.93 22.98 0.97
N ASP A 108 10.16 23.44 0.77
CA ASP A 108 11.39 22.89 1.37
C ASP A 108 11.77 21.44 1.01
N GLY A 109 11.46 20.96 -0.21
CA GLY A 109 11.85 19.61 -0.65
C GLY A 109 11.11 18.47 0.05
N LEU A 110 10.19 18.77 0.96
CA LEU A 110 9.35 17.76 1.63
C LEU A 110 8.14 17.43 0.77
N LYS A 111 7.90 16.14 0.56
CA LYS A 111 6.66 15.66 -0.05
C LYS A 111 5.49 15.97 0.87
N THR A 112 4.55 16.79 0.41
CA THR A 112 3.28 17.02 1.09
C THR A 112 2.21 16.13 0.47
N PHE A 113 1.41 15.50 1.33
CA PHE A 113 0.23 14.73 0.92
C PHE A 113 -1.02 15.62 1.05
N PRO A 114 -2.10 15.37 0.28
CA PRO A 114 -3.39 15.98 0.57
C PRO A 114 -3.77 15.76 2.04
N CYS A 115 -4.40 16.74 2.66
CA CYS A 115 -4.80 16.65 4.08
C CYS A 115 -5.70 15.44 4.35
N SER A 116 -6.49 15.04 3.36
CA SER A 116 -7.38 13.87 3.40
C SER A 116 -6.67 12.52 3.17
N THR A 117 -5.35 12.51 2.91
CA THR A 117 -4.59 11.26 2.84
C THR A 117 -4.39 10.72 4.25
N GLY A 118 -4.84 9.49 4.47
CA GLY A 118 -4.68 8.77 5.73
C GLY A 118 -3.81 7.53 5.58
N LEU A 119 -3.22 7.10 6.67
CA LEU A 119 -2.45 5.88 6.73
C LEU A 119 -2.78 5.14 8.03
N VAL A 120 -3.17 3.88 7.92
CA VAL A 120 -3.26 2.97 9.05
C VAL A 120 -2.13 1.96 8.94
N ILE A 121 -1.38 1.78 10.01
CA ILE A 121 -0.25 0.84 10.05
C ILE A 121 -0.46 -0.12 11.21
N ARG A 122 -0.27 -1.41 10.97
CA ARG A 122 -0.12 -2.40 12.03
C ARG A 122 1.24 -2.22 12.70
N THR A 123 1.30 -2.33 14.00
CA THR A 123 2.51 -2.01 14.79
C THR A 123 3.75 -2.83 14.43
N ASP A 124 3.56 -4.02 13.86
CA ASP A 124 4.65 -4.86 13.34
C ASP A 124 5.13 -4.46 11.92
N GLY A 125 4.49 -3.47 11.30
CA GLY A 125 4.82 -2.99 9.95
C GLY A 125 4.48 -3.94 8.81
N ARG A 126 3.85 -5.10 9.08
CA ARG A 126 3.51 -6.13 8.06
C ARG A 126 2.23 -5.84 7.31
N LEU A 127 1.43 -4.88 7.78
CA LEU A 127 0.18 -4.49 7.14
C LEU A 127 0.00 -2.98 7.21
N SER A 128 -0.49 -2.42 6.13
CA SER A 128 -0.87 -1.00 6.05
C SER A 128 -2.16 -0.83 5.26
N CYS A 129 -2.88 0.23 5.56
CA CYS A 129 -4.02 0.70 4.79
C CYS A 129 -3.80 2.17 4.44
N LEU A 130 -3.54 2.45 3.16
CA LEU A 130 -3.37 3.81 2.64
C LEU A 130 -4.71 4.32 2.11
N ILE A 131 -5.09 5.54 2.52
CA ILE A 131 -6.41 6.10 2.26
C ILE A 131 -6.29 7.31 1.33
N ASN A 132 -7.24 7.43 0.39
CA ASN A 132 -7.33 8.50 -0.59
C ASN A 132 -6.05 8.66 -1.41
N CYS A 133 -5.66 7.55 -2.02
CA CYS A 133 -4.60 7.56 -2.99
C CYS A 133 -5.13 7.34 -4.44
N GLN A 134 -4.69 6.34 -5.16
CA GLN A 134 -5.24 6.00 -6.47
C GLN A 134 -6.70 5.52 -6.33
N ASP A 135 -6.99 4.78 -5.28
CA ASP A 135 -8.32 4.36 -4.84
C ASP A 135 -8.56 4.88 -3.42
N HIS A 136 -9.80 4.80 -2.91
CA HIS A 136 -10.11 5.24 -1.57
C HIS A 136 -9.33 4.46 -0.51
N ILE A 137 -9.10 3.17 -0.74
CA ILE A 137 -8.45 2.27 0.21
C ILE A 137 -7.49 1.35 -0.52
N HIS A 138 -6.23 1.32 -0.10
CA HIS A 138 -5.24 0.33 -0.48
C HIS A 138 -4.80 -0.46 0.76
N ILE A 139 -5.28 -1.69 0.90
CA ILE A 139 -4.83 -2.62 1.95
C ILE A 139 -3.59 -3.32 1.42
N SER A 140 -2.45 -3.22 2.12
CA SER A 140 -1.19 -3.84 1.70
C SER A 140 -0.61 -4.69 2.82
N SER A 141 -0.18 -5.90 2.51
CA SER A 141 0.56 -6.77 3.41
C SER A 141 1.92 -7.11 2.84
N PHE A 142 2.92 -7.22 3.71
CA PHE A 142 4.35 -7.35 3.36
C PHE A 142 4.98 -8.51 4.11
N ALA A 143 5.86 -9.26 3.45
CA ALA A 143 6.70 -10.27 4.07
C ALA A 143 8.05 -10.39 3.34
N SER A 144 9.05 -10.88 4.06
CA SER A 144 10.32 -11.30 3.48
C SER A 144 10.15 -12.58 2.65
N GLY A 145 10.93 -12.71 1.58
CA GLY A 145 10.89 -13.86 0.70
C GLY A 145 9.57 -14.00 -0.07
N TYR A 146 9.29 -15.20 -0.55
CA TYR A 146 8.10 -15.53 -1.35
C TYR A 146 6.96 -16.10 -0.49
N ASN A 147 6.08 -15.23 0.03
CA ASN A 147 5.00 -15.60 0.97
C ASN A 147 3.59 -15.15 0.56
N PRO A 148 3.11 -15.45 -0.66
CA PRO A 148 1.83 -14.92 -1.13
C PRO A 148 0.62 -15.39 -0.32
N HIS A 149 0.62 -16.61 0.19
CA HIS A 149 -0.54 -17.18 0.94
C HIS A 149 -0.76 -16.47 2.27
N ILE A 150 0.31 -16.22 3.03
CA ILE A 150 0.22 -15.51 4.32
C ILE A 150 -0.25 -14.08 4.09
N LEU A 151 0.31 -13.41 3.09
CA LEU A 151 -0.04 -12.04 2.75
C LEU A 151 -1.49 -11.90 2.28
N TRP A 152 -1.97 -12.87 1.49
CA TRP A 152 -3.36 -12.92 1.09
C TRP A 152 -4.30 -13.04 2.29
N ASN A 153 -4.00 -13.94 3.23
CA ASN A 153 -4.81 -14.12 4.42
C ASN A 153 -4.87 -12.84 5.26
N ASN A 154 -3.74 -12.17 5.46
CA ASN A 154 -3.69 -10.90 6.18
C ASN A 154 -4.55 -9.82 5.50
N CYS A 155 -4.40 -9.65 4.18
CA CYS A 155 -5.21 -8.69 3.43
C CYS A 155 -6.70 -9.03 3.47
N LYS A 156 -7.05 -10.31 3.29
CA LYS A 156 -8.43 -10.81 3.31
C LYS A 156 -9.11 -10.57 4.65
N GLU A 157 -8.40 -10.76 5.74
CA GLU A 157 -8.94 -10.55 7.09
C GLU A 157 -9.39 -9.10 7.28
N ILE A 158 -8.54 -8.15 6.91
CA ILE A 158 -8.87 -6.70 6.97
C ILE A 158 -9.96 -6.34 5.95
N ASP A 159 -9.90 -6.89 4.74
CA ASP A 159 -10.91 -6.64 3.71
C ASP A 159 -12.31 -7.06 4.18
N VAL A 160 -12.42 -8.28 4.72
CA VAL A 160 -13.69 -8.79 5.28
C VAL A 160 -14.15 -7.99 6.50
N PHE A 161 -13.22 -7.55 7.33
CA PHE A 161 -13.55 -6.67 8.46
C PHE A 161 -14.11 -5.34 7.98
N LEU A 162 -13.42 -4.67 7.04
CA LEU A 162 -13.86 -3.38 6.51
C LEU A 162 -15.22 -3.47 5.78
N GLN A 163 -15.51 -4.58 5.09
CA GLN A 163 -16.82 -4.80 4.45
C GLN A 163 -18.00 -4.82 5.42
N LYS A 164 -17.77 -5.06 6.70
CA LYS A 164 -18.83 -5.00 7.73
C LYS A 164 -19.17 -3.57 8.13
N HIS A 165 -18.27 -2.62 7.91
CA HIS A 165 -18.39 -1.22 8.31
C HIS A 165 -18.56 -0.28 7.12
N LEU A 166 -18.07 -0.66 5.95
CA LEU A 166 -17.98 0.16 4.76
C LEU A 166 -18.58 -0.56 3.55
N GLN A 167 -19.38 0.16 2.76
CA GLN A 167 -19.90 -0.39 1.51
C GLN A 167 -18.90 -0.15 0.37
N PHE A 168 -18.35 -1.22 -0.18
CA PHE A 168 -17.44 -1.13 -1.29
C PHE A 168 -18.16 -1.05 -2.63
N ALA A 169 -17.63 -0.26 -3.55
CA ALA A 169 -18.08 -0.16 -4.93
C ALA A 169 -17.79 -1.47 -5.66
N ALA A 170 -18.82 -2.18 -6.04
CA ALA A 170 -18.72 -3.43 -6.78
C ALA A 170 -19.84 -3.53 -7.82
N SER A 171 -19.58 -4.27 -8.90
CA SER A 171 -20.52 -4.60 -9.94
C SER A 171 -20.66 -6.11 -10.04
N TYR A 172 -21.85 -6.59 -10.39
CA TYR A 172 -22.07 -8.02 -10.65
C TYR A 172 -21.15 -8.54 -11.76
N ASP A 173 -20.97 -7.75 -12.83
CA ASP A 173 -20.20 -8.15 -14.00
C ASP A 173 -18.70 -7.99 -13.84
N PHE A 174 -18.26 -6.98 -13.05
CA PHE A 174 -16.84 -6.59 -12.98
C PHE A 174 -16.20 -6.81 -11.61
N GLY A 175 -16.93 -7.26 -10.60
CA GLY A 175 -16.42 -7.37 -9.24
C GLY A 175 -16.15 -6.01 -8.60
N PHE A 176 -15.11 -5.87 -7.78
CA PHE A 176 -14.75 -4.59 -7.17
C PHE A 176 -14.29 -3.60 -8.24
N LEU A 177 -14.83 -2.38 -8.16
CA LEU A 177 -14.52 -1.31 -9.10
C LEU A 177 -13.32 -0.50 -8.59
N THR A 178 -12.30 -0.39 -9.43
CA THR A 178 -11.05 0.30 -9.11
C THR A 178 -10.75 1.40 -10.13
N SER A 179 -9.94 2.39 -9.71
CA SER A 179 -9.53 3.49 -10.59
C SER A 179 -8.67 3.02 -11.78
N ALA A 180 -7.95 1.94 -11.61
CA ALA A 180 -7.23 1.27 -12.69
C ALA A 180 -8.09 0.12 -13.23
N ILE A 181 -8.60 0.24 -14.44
CA ILE A 181 -9.52 -0.72 -15.06
C ILE A 181 -8.95 -2.15 -15.09
N ASN A 182 -7.66 -2.28 -15.31
CA ASN A 182 -6.96 -3.58 -15.33
C ASN A 182 -6.83 -4.24 -13.94
N GLU A 183 -7.14 -3.54 -12.86
CA GLU A 183 -7.18 -4.07 -11.50
C GLU A 183 -8.62 -4.39 -11.05
N SER A 184 -9.65 -3.94 -11.80
CA SER A 184 -11.06 -4.23 -11.48
C SER A 184 -11.31 -5.75 -11.46
N GLY A 185 -12.23 -6.16 -10.59
CA GLY A 185 -12.50 -7.56 -10.30
C GLY A 185 -12.07 -7.91 -8.89
N SER A 186 -10.92 -8.52 -8.70
CA SER A 186 -10.37 -8.78 -7.37
C SER A 186 -9.80 -7.53 -6.69
N GLY A 187 -9.41 -6.52 -7.45
CA GLY A 187 -8.66 -5.36 -6.98
C GLY A 187 -7.29 -5.73 -6.43
N MET A 188 -6.78 -6.93 -6.75
CA MET A 188 -5.55 -7.47 -6.18
C MET A 188 -4.36 -7.24 -7.09
N CYS A 189 -3.27 -6.79 -6.50
CA CYS A 189 -1.97 -6.70 -7.14
C CYS A 189 -0.92 -7.40 -6.26
N ILE A 190 -0.14 -8.30 -6.87
CA ILE A 190 1.00 -8.95 -6.21
C ILE A 190 2.27 -8.34 -6.77
N SER A 191 3.16 -7.92 -5.88
CA SER A 191 4.47 -7.39 -6.24
C SER A 191 5.56 -8.21 -5.57
N ILE A 192 6.57 -8.58 -6.34
CA ILE A 192 7.73 -9.34 -5.86
C ILE A 192 8.96 -8.48 -6.12
N ARG A 193 9.77 -8.26 -5.09
CA ARG A 193 11.07 -7.61 -5.22
C ARG A 193 12.14 -8.70 -5.27
N ALA A 194 12.84 -8.78 -6.39
CA ALA A 194 13.88 -9.80 -6.60
C ALA A 194 15.24 -9.16 -6.86
N LEU A 195 16.30 -9.84 -6.39
CA LEU A 195 17.69 -9.48 -6.63
C LEU A 195 18.28 -10.43 -7.67
N LEU A 196 18.65 -9.91 -8.83
CA LEU A 196 19.01 -10.71 -10.01
C LEU A 196 20.44 -10.36 -10.54
N PRO A 197 21.50 -10.33 -9.71
CA PRO A 197 22.83 -9.91 -10.14
C PRO A 197 23.44 -10.84 -11.20
N GLY A 198 23.17 -12.13 -11.12
CA GLY A 198 23.68 -13.11 -12.09
C GLY A 198 23.11 -12.91 -13.50
N LEU A 199 21.82 -12.55 -13.60
CA LEU A 199 21.20 -12.25 -14.89
C LEU A 199 21.72 -10.94 -15.50
N LEU A 200 22.03 -9.96 -14.65
CA LEU A 200 22.65 -8.71 -15.07
C LEU A 200 24.05 -8.96 -15.65
N GLN A 201 24.89 -9.74 -14.95
CA GLN A 201 26.24 -10.11 -15.39
C GLN A 201 26.24 -10.89 -16.71
N GLN A 202 25.27 -11.80 -16.88
CA GLN A 202 25.12 -12.60 -18.09
C GLN A 202 24.41 -11.86 -19.24
N ARG A 203 24.03 -10.60 -19.05
CA ARG A 203 23.27 -9.78 -20.03
C ARG A 203 21.93 -10.40 -20.47
N LYS A 204 21.32 -11.25 -19.63
CA LYS A 204 20.06 -11.96 -19.93
C LYS A 204 18.81 -11.24 -19.44
N LEU A 205 18.91 -10.04 -18.88
CA LEU A 205 17.77 -9.29 -18.38
C LEU A 205 16.70 -9.07 -19.46
N LYS A 206 17.10 -8.79 -20.70
CA LYS A 206 16.14 -8.57 -21.79
C LYS A 206 15.26 -9.80 -22.04
N GLU A 207 15.85 -10.99 -22.06
CA GLU A 207 15.10 -12.25 -22.25
C GLU A 207 14.07 -12.46 -21.14
N ILE A 208 14.43 -12.12 -19.89
CA ILE A 208 13.53 -12.20 -18.74
C ILE A 208 12.41 -11.16 -18.85
N PHE A 209 12.71 -9.92 -19.26
CA PHE A 209 11.69 -8.90 -19.51
C PHE A 209 10.66 -9.37 -20.53
N ASP A 210 11.12 -9.95 -21.63
CA ASP A 210 10.25 -10.44 -22.70
C ASP A 210 9.37 -11.61 -22.20
N LEU A 211 9.92 -12.55 -21.44
CA LEU A 211 9.18 -13.67 -20.84
C LEU A 211 8.11 -13.19 -19.85
N VAL A 212 8.45 -12.26 -18.96
CA VAL A 212 7.55 -11.73 -17.94
C VAL A 212 6.40 -10.93 -18.58
N ASN A 213 6.71 -10.12 -19.59
CA ASN A 213 5.69 -9.38 -20.33
C ASN A 213 4.71 -10.32 -21.06
N GLN A 214 5.18 -11.45 -21.60
CA GLN A 214 4.31 -12.48 -22.19
C GLN A 214 3.34 -13.11 -21.19
N LYS A 215 3.66 -13.05 -19.89
CA LYS A 215 2.81 -13.54 -18.80
C LYS A 215 1.90 -12.46 -18.20
N ASN A 216 1.74 -11.32 -18.88
CA ASN A 216 0.98 -10.17 -18.41
C ASN A 216 1.47 -9.62 -17.05
N CYS A 217 2.74 -9.80 -16.76
CA CYS A 217 3.39 -9.22 -15.60
C CYS A 217 4.21 -8.00 -16.01
N THR A 218 4.37 -7.04 -15.13
CA THR A 218 5.15 -5.82 -15.36
C THR A 218 6.41 -5.86 -14.53
N ILE A 219 7.56 -5.58 -15.14
CA ILE A 219 8.83 -5.40 -14.43
C ILE A 219 9.11 -3.90 -14.32
N LYS A 220 9.50 -3.47 -13.12
CA LYS A 220 9.98 -2.12 -12.86
C LYS A 220 11.29 -2.22 -12.10
N PRO A 221 12.27 -1.35 -12.37
CA PRO A 221 13.44 -1.25 -11.52
C PRO A 221 12.98 -0.87 -10.11
N ALA A 222 13.47 -1.59 -9.10
CA ALA A 222 13.25 -1.23 -7.72
C ALA A 222 14.37 -0.28 -7.31
N LEU A 223 14.12 1.00 -7.38
CA LEU A 223 15.04 2.07 -6.98
C LEU A 223 16.33 2.15 -7.84
N GLY A 224 16.45 3.21 -8.54
CA GLY A 224 17.68 3.76 -9.05
C GLY A 224 17.81 5.17 -8.54
#